data_c52b5455af98d4d01e3990cf0619d33f
#
_entry.id   c52b5455af98d4d01e3990cf0619d33f
#
_cell.length_a   1.000
_cell.length_b   1.000
_cell.length_c   1.000
_cell.angle_alpha   90.00
_cell.angle_beta   90.00
_cell.angle_gamma   90.00
#
_symmetry.space_group_name_H-M   'P 1'
#
loop_
_entity.id
_entity.type
_entity.pdbx_description
1 polymer ?
#
loop_
_entity_poly.entity_id
_entity_poly.type
_entity_poly.pdbx_seq_one_letter_code
_entity_poly.pdbx_strand_id
1 'polypeptide(L)'
;MTTDKATYLSMATTALPTTEYTWGVAQMERHTSDGIVIVVHYTVAANDGTYGSSAYGSVGLEAPEGNVIPYSDLTPEIVVFWVQEKLGGAEKVAEIEAALQAQLDEQAAPTKAAGVPWGVEPLN
;
A
#
# COMPACT_ATOMS: atom_id res chain seq x y z
N MET A 1 10.98 -4.57 34.75
CA MET A 1 10.63 -4.91 34.49
C MET A 1 10.54 -5.03 33.79
N THR A 2 10.80 -5.02 33.89
CA THR A 2 10.48 -5.37 33.49
C THR A 2 10.35 -5.65 32.79
N THR A 3 10.52 -5.53 33.10
CA THR A 3 10.25 -5.98 32.69
C THR A 3 10.04 -6.09 31.98
N ASP A 4 10.09 -5.88 32.37
CA ASP A 4 9.80 -6.18 31.91
C ASP A 4 9.65 -6.07 31.13
N LYS A 5 9.70 -5.86 31.39
CA LYS A 5 9.43 -5.90 30.95
C LYS A 5 9.60 -6.12 30.17
N ALA A 6 10.05 -6.00 30.54
CA ALA A 6 10.00 -6.32 30.08
C ALA A 6 9.99 -6.75 29.47
N THR A 7 10.16 -6.87 29.67
CA THR A 7 9.93 -7.35 29.34
C THR A 7 9.52 -7.67 28.65
N TYR A 8 9.49 -7.55 28.90
CA TYR A 8 8.99 -7.85 28.41
C TYR A 8 9.03 -7.97 27.51
N LEU A 9 9.24 -7.84 27.66
CA LEU A 9 9.27 -7.96 26.98
C LEU A 9 9.70 -8.26 26.14
N SER A 10 10.06 -8.41 26.20
CA SER A 10 10.38 -8.70 25.54
C SER A 10 10.55 -9.38 24.94
N MET A 11 10.64 -9.56 25.25
CA MET A 11 10.64 -10.00 24.79
C MET A 11 10.75 -10.45 24.12
N ALA A 12 10.97 -10.73 24.37
CA ALA A 12 10.93 -10.93 23.80
C ALA A 12 10.58 -11.12 23.17
N THR A 13 10.60 -11.09 23.63
CA THR A 13 10.01 -10.93 23.01
C THR A 13 9.79 -11.19 21.75
N THR A 14 9.10 -11.67 21.59
CA THR A 14 8.92 -11.87 20.21
C THR A 14 7.70 -11.14 19.76
N ALA A 15 7.89 -9.96 19.33
CA ALA A 15 6.84 -9.20 18.72
C ALA A 15 6.42 -9.92 17.45
N LEU A 16 5.11 -10.00 17.20
CA LEU A 16 4.61 -10.45 15.92
C LEU A 16 5.12 -9.48 14.86
N PRO A 17 5.46 -9.98 13.67
CA PRO A 17 5.90 -9.09 12.61
C PRO A 17 4.82 -8.07 12.30
N THR A 18 5.23 -6.85 12.15
CA THR A 18 4.32 -5.77 11.77
C THR A 18 4.29 -5.66 10.27
N THR A 19 3.09 -5.53 9.72
CA THR A 19 2.96 -5.31 8.28
C THR A 19 3.38 -3.89 7.96
N GLU A 20 4.23 -3.75 6.97
CA GLU A 20 4.63 -2.45 6.46
C GLU A 20 3.87 -2.15 5.19
N TYR A 21 3.37 -0.94 5.08
CA TYR A 21 2.65 -0.48 3.90
C TYR A 21 3.46 0.63 3.25
N THR A 22 3.74 0.46 1.97
CA THR A 22 4.53 1.44 1.23
C THR A 22 3.67 1.97 0.09
N TRP A 23 3.38 3.25 0.14
CA TRP A 23 2.67 3.95 -0.92
C TRP A 23 3.69 4.59 -1.85
N GLY A 24 3.46 4.48 -3.13
CA GLY A 24 4.38 5.03 -4.11
C GLY A 24 3.67 5.55 -5.33
N VAL A 25 4.42 6.21 -6.17
CA VAL A 25 3.94 6.77 -7.42
C VAL A 25 4.65 6.05 -8.54
N ALA A 26 3.86 5.35 -9.38
CA ALA A 26 4.43 4.64 -10.52
C ALA A 26 4.63 5.58 -11.69
N GLN A 27 3.68 6.49 -11.91
CA GLN A 27 3.73 7.39 -13.04
C GLN A 27 2.75 8.53 -12.81
N MET A 28 3.04 9.67 -13.41
CA MET A 28 2.13 10.81 -13.39
C MET A 28 1.93 11.32 -14.79
N GLU A 29 0.72 11.81 -15.06
CA GLU A 29 0.43 12.50 -16.31
C GLU A 29 0.21 13.97 -15.98
N ARG A 30 0.74 14.84 -16.83
CA ARG A 30 0.63 16.27 -16.61
C ARG A 30 0.41 16.97 -17.93
N HIS A 31 -0.13 18.18 -17.84
CA HIS A 31 -0.16 19.05 -19.00
C HIS A 31 1.24 19.56 -19.27
N THR A 32 1.67 19.49 -20.51
CA THR A 32 3.01 19.99 -20.85
C THR A 32 3.06 21.50 -20.86
N SER A 33 1.90 22.15 -21.01
CA SER A 33 1.87 23.61 -21.11
C SER A 33 2.16 24.30 -19.78
N ASP A 34 1.76 23.68 -18.64
CA ASP A 34 1.90 24.33 -17.34
C ASP A 34 2.43 23.40 -16.28
N GLY A 35 2.67 22.13 -16.59
CA GLY A 35 3.21 21.19 -15.65
C GLY A 35 2.23 20.70 -14.58
N ILE A 36 0.96 21.04 -14.73
CA ILE A 36 -0.03 20.62 -13.73
C ILE A 36 -0.33 19.14 -13.90
N VAL A 37 -0.16 18.40 -12.81
CA VAL A 37 -0.42 16.96 -12.77
C VAL A 37 -1.93 16.72 -12.79
N ILE A 38 -2.37 15.85 -13.70
CA ILE A 38 -3.79 15.57 -13.89
C ILE A 38 -4.17 14.15 -13.53
N VAL A 39 -3.21 13.22 -13.60
CA VAL A 39 -3.47 11.81 -13.23
C VAL A 39 -2.26 11.29 -12.50
N VAL A 40 -2.50 10.54 -11.44
CA VAL A 40 -1.43 9.86 -10.70
C VAL A 40 -1.73 8.38 -10.68
N HIS A 41 -0.77 7.59 -11.14
CA HIS A 41 -0.83 6.13 -11.04
C HIS A 41 -0.02 5.74 -9.80
N TYR A 42 -0.68 5.14 -8.84
CA TYR A 42 -0.07 4.87 -7.54
C TYR A 42 0.00 3.39 -7.25
N THR A 43 0.87 3.03 -6.34
CA THR A 43 1.00 1.67 -5.86
C THR A 43 0.93 1.66 -4.35
N VAL A 44 0.42 0.57 -3.80
CA VAL A 44 0.46 0.32 -2.37
C VAL A 44 0.98 -1.09 -2.20
N ALA A 45 2.03 -1.25 -1.44
CA ALA A 45 2.61 -2.57 -1.18
C ALA A 45 2.52 -2.86 0.30
N ALA A 46 2.19 -4.11 0.62
CA ALA A 46 2.16 -4.59 2.00
C ALA A 46 3.14 -5.74 2.13
N ASN A 47 3.88 -5.76 3.23
CA ASN A 47 4.89 -6.79 3.45
C ASN A 47 5.00 -7.03 4.95
N ASP A 48 4.88 -8.29 5.36
CA ASP A 48 5.00 -8.62 6.78
C ASP A 48 6.30 -9.38 7.10
N GLY A 49 7.22 -9.40 6.14
CA GLY A 49 8.49 -10.12 6.29
C GLY A 49 8.47 -11.52 5.74
N THR A 50 7.29 -12.10 5.55
CA THR A 50 7.13 -13.44 5.00
C THR A 50 6.31 -13.42 3.74
N TYR A 51 5.23 -12.65 3.73
CA TYR A 51 4.31 -12.55 2.60
C TYR A 51 4.22 -11.12 2.12
N GLY A 52 3.86 -10.94 0.87
CA GLY A 52 3.66 -9.63 0.29
C GLY A 52 2.43 -9.59 -0.57
N SER A 53 1.85 -8.40 -0.68
CA SER A 53 0.76 -8.14 -1.61
C SER A 53 0.84 -6.70 -2.05
N SER A 54 0.14 -6.38 -3.13
CA SER A 54 0.18 -5.01 -3.62
C SER A 54 -1.11 -4.68 -4.35
N ALA A 55 -1.36 -3.39 -4.45
CA ALA A 55 -2.47 -2.85 -5.22
C ALA A 55 -1.94 -1.74 -6.10
N TYR A 56 -2.64 -1.49 -7.18
CA TYR A 56 -2.27 -0.50 -8.17
C TYR A 56 -3.54 0.23 -8.58
N GLY A 57 -3.45 1.54 -8.70
CA GLY A 57 -4.61 2.30 -9.12
C GLY A 57 -4.21 3.63 -9.69
N SER A 58 -5.23 4.40 -10.08
CA SER A 58 -4.98 5.75 -10.56
C SER A 58 -6.09 6.67 -10.10
N VAL A 59 -5.74 7.93 -9.92
CA VAL A 59 -6.69 8.96 -9.58
C VAL A 59 -6.51 10.14 -10.51
N GLY A 60 -7.61 10.77 -10.87
CA GLY A 60 -7.58 12.05 -11.58
C GLY A 60 -7.57 13.17 -10.57
N LEU A 61 -6.80 14.18 -10.84
CA LEU A 61 -6.70 15.35 -9.99
C LEU A 61 -7.31 16.54 -10.69
N GLU A 62 -7.94 17.40 -9.90
CA GLU A 62 -8.52 18.62 -10.44
C GLU A 62 -7.46 19.70 -10.44
N ALA A 63 -7.66 20.71 -11.28
CA ALA A 63 -6.75 21.83 -11.33
C ALA A 63 -6.68 22.47 -9.94
N PRO A 64 -5.46 22.78 -9.47
CA PRO A 64 -5.33 23.37 -8.14
C PRO A 64 -5.87 24.78 -8.09
N GLU A 65 -6.36 25.13 -6.91
CA GLU A 65 -6.74 26.51 -6.64
C GLU A 65 -5.65 27.13 -5.80
N GLY A 66 -5.28 28.36 -6.13
CA GLY A 66 -4.26 29.06 -5.38
C GLY A 66 -2.87 28.71 -5.87
N ASN A 67 -1.95 28.59 -4.93
CA ASN A 67 -0.54 28.39 -5.29
C ASN A 67 -0.30 26.99 -5.82
N VAL A 68 0.44 26.92 -6.93
CA VAL A 68 0.77 25.66 -7.57
C VAL A 68 2.23 25.34 -7.25
N ILE A 69 2.47 24.11 -6.80
CA ILE A 69 3.84 23.67 -6.59
C ILE A 69 4.43 23.34 -7.95
N PRO A 70 5.57 23.93 -8.32
CA PRO A 70 6.17 23.61 -9.60
C PRO A 70 6.43 22.11 -9.73
N TYR A 71 6.27 21.58 -10.93
CA TYR A 71 6.42 20.16 -11.17
C TYR A 71 7.78 19.64 -10.68
N SER A 72 8.83 20.44 -10.89
CA SER A 72 10.18 20.03 -10.50
C SER A 72 10.37 19.97 -8.98
N ASP A 73 9.46 20.57 -8.22
CA ASP A 73 9.56 20.58 -6.76
C ASP A 73 8.71 19.49 -6.10
N LEU A 74 8.01 18.69 -6.89
CA LEU A 74 7.18 17.64 -6.34
C LEU A 74 8.03 16.50 -5.82
N THR A 75 7.58 15.90 -4.72
CA THR A 75 8.22 14.72 -4.13
C THR A 75 7.21 13.61 -4.04
N PRO A 76 7.67 12.35 -3.91
CA PRO A 76 6.73 11.25 -3.74
C PRO A 76 5.78 11.47 -2.56
N GLU A 77 6.28 12.04 -1.47
CA GLU A 77 5.46 12.26 -0.29
C GLU A 77 4.31 13.22 -0.55
N ILE A 78 4.59 14.29 -1.27
CA ILE A 78 3.57 15.27 -1.62
C ILE A 78 2.49 14.61 -2.48
N VAL A 79 2.93 13.88 -3.50
CA VAL A 79 2.00 13.28 -4.46
C VAL A 79 1.19 12.17 -3.81
N VAL A 80 1.81 11.35 -2.97
CA VAL A 80 1.08 10.32 -2.24
C VAL A 80 0.01 10.95 -1.35
N PHE A 81 0.32 12.07 -0.70
CA PHE A 81 -0.66 12.76 0.11
C PHE A 81 -1.87 13.17 -0.75
N TRP A 82 -1.62 13.72 -1.94
CA TRP A 82 -2.71 14.09 -2.85
C TRP A 82 -3.57 12.87 -3.20
N VAL A 83 -2.92 11.75 -3.50
CA VAL A 83 -3.63 10.51 -3.85
C VAL A 83 -4.52 10.08 -2.69
N GLN A 84 -3.97 10.05 -1.49
CA GLN A 84 -4.71 9.59 -0.33
C GLN A 84 -5.90 10.50 -0.04
N GLU A 85 -5.72 11.81 -0.18
CA GLU A 85 -6.82 12.74 0.00
C GLU A 85 -7.90 12.54 -1.06
N LYS A 86 -7.49 12.34 -2.31
CA LYS A 86 -8.45 12.15 -3.39
C LYS A 86 -9.21 10.84 -3.23
N LEU A 87 -8.58 9.81 -2.68
CA LEU A 87 -9.24 8.53 -2.47
C LEU A 87 -10.29 8.60 -1.36
N GLY A 88 -10.18 9.53 -0.44
CA GLY A 88 -11.14 9.66 0.64
C GLY A 88 -10.52 9.85 2.00
N GLY A 89 -9.21 10.08 2.05
CA GLY A 89 -8.53 10.37 3.30
C GLY A 89 -8.20 9.12 4.10
N ALA A 90 -8.03 9.32 5.39
CA ALA A 90 -7.51 8.26 6.27
C ALA A 90 -8.38 7.01 6.28
N GLU A 91 -9.70 7.18 6.18
CA GLU A 91 -10.60 6.03 6.18
C GLU A 91 -10.36 5.14 4.96
N LYS A 92 -10.21 5.75 3.79
CA LYS A 92 -10.00 4.98 2.57
C LYS A 92 -8.63 4.34 2.56
N VAL A 93 -7.62 5.04 3.07
CA VAL A 93 -6.28 4.48 3.21
C VAL A 93 -6.35 3.24 4.10
N ALA A 94 -7.07 3.31 5.22
CA ALA A 94 -7.20 2.18 6.11
C ALA A 94 -7.92 1.00 5.44
N GLU A 95 -8.94 1.28 4.61
CA GLU A 95 -9.63 0.22 3.89
C GLU A 95 -8.72 -0.51 2.92
N ILE A 96 -7.91 0.25 2.18
CA ILE A 96 -7.01 -0.34 1.20
C ILE A 96 -5.96 -1.18 1.91
N GLU A 97 -5.40 -0.66 2.99
CA GLU A 97 -4.38 -1.38 3.74
C GLU A 97 -4.96 -2.63 4.39
N ALA A 98 -6.20 -2.55 4.87
CA ALA A 98 -6.86 -3.72 5.45
C ALA A 98 -7.11 -4.81 4.40
N ALA A 99 -7.45 -4.41 3.17
CA ALA A 99 -7.63 -5.36 2.09
C ALA A 99 -6.33 -6.07 1.75
N LEU A 100 -5.22 -5.33 1.77
CA LEU A 100 -3.92 -5.94 1.54
C LEU A 100 -3.53 -6.86 2.68
N GLN A 101 -3.83 -6.47 3.92
CA GLN A 101 -3.56 -7.34 5.07
C GLN A 101 -4.35 -8.64 4.94
N ALA A 102 -5.59 -8.57 4.48
CA ALA A 102 -6.39 -9.77 4.29
C ALA A 102 -5.75 -10.71 3.27
N GLN A 103 -5.11 -10.16 2.23
CA GLN A 103 -4.39 -10.98 1.27
C GLN A 103 -3.18 -11.67 1.89
N LEU A 104 -2.49 -10.98 2.79
CA LEU A 104 -1.38 -11.59 3.51
C LEU A 104 -1.88 -12.71 4.42
N ASP A 105 -3.01 -12.48 5.09
CA ASP A 105 -3.61 -13.49 5.96
C ASP A 105 -4.00 -14.71 5.17
N GLU A 106 -4.55 -14.51 3.97
CA GLU A 106 -4.95 -15.62 3.11
C GLU A 106 -3.74 -16.43 2.65
N GLN A 107 -2.63 -15.76 2.37
CA GLN A 107 -1.41 -16.47 2.00
C GLN A 107 -0.87 -17.29 3.16
N ALA A 108 -0.98 -16.77 4.37
CA ALA A 108 -0.46 -17.45 5.55
C ALA A 108 -1.33 -18.65 5.94
N ALA A 109 -2.64 -18.54 5.72
CA ALA A 109 -3.58 -19.63 6.09
C ALA A 109 -4.64 -19.73 5.00
N PRO A 110 -4.30 -20.36 3.86
CA PRO A 110 -5.23 -20.40 2.73
C PRO A 110 -6.55 -21.07 3.07
N THR A 111 -7.63 -20.41 2.67
CA THR A 111 -8.97 -20.94 2.84
C THR A 111 -9.52 -21.51 1.54
N LYS A 112 -8.78 -21.36 0.45
CA LYS A 112 -9.17 -21.85 -0.87
C LYS A 112 -8.00 -22.57 -1.49
N ALA A 113 -8.30 -23.56 -2.30
CA ALA A 113 -7.27 -24.29 -3.02
C ALA A 113 -7.80 -24.63 -4.41
N ALA A 114 -6.87 -24.74 -5.35
CA ALA A 114 -7.21 -25.10 -6.71
C ALA A 114 -6.78 -26.54 -6.98
N GLY A 115 -7.45 -27.20 -7.89
CA GLY A 115 -7.10 -28.56 -8.27
C GLY A 115 -8.32 -29.37 -8.52
N VAL A 116 -8.11 -30.65 -8.83
CA VAL A 116 -9.20 -31.60 -9.06
C VAL A 116 -8.91 -32.86 -8.26
N PRO A 117 -9.95 -33.51 -7.72
CA PRO A 117 -9.74 -34.65 -6.81
C PRO A 117 -9.21 -35.91 -7.49
N TRP A 118 -9.44 -36.04 -8.80
CA TRP A 118 -8.94 -37.22 -9.51
C TRP A 118 -7.56 -37.00 -10.06
N GLY A 119 -6.92 -35.91 -9.67
CA GLY A 119 -5.94 -35.30 -10.42
C GLY A 119 -4.61 -35.89 -10.44
N VAL A 120 -4.17 -35.90 -11.61
CA VAL A 120 -2.78 -35.74 -11.89
C VAL A 120 -2.40 -34.36 -11.44
N GLU A 121 -1.31 -34.27 -10.70
CA GLU A 121 -0.82 -32.98 -10.29
C GLU A 121 -0.54 -32.15 -11.52
N PRO A 122 -0.97 -30.89 -11.51
CA PRO A 122 -0.63 -30.04 -12.64
C PRO A 122 0.87 -29.93 -12.75
N LEU A 123 1.32 -29.97 -13.96
CA LEU A 123 2.73 -29.75 -14.22
C LEU A 123 3.03 -28.29 -14.02
N ASN A 124 3.95 -28.04 -13.19
CA ASN A 124 4.31 -26.66 -12.86
C ASN A 124 5.63 -26.27 -13.48
#